data_6850eb735ea6814cdfbea9c376714190
#
_entry.id   6850eb735ea6814cdfbea9c376714190
#
_cell.length_a   1.000
_cell.length_b   1.000
_cell.length_c   1.000
_cell.angle_alpha   90.00
_cell.angle_beta   90.00
_cell.angle_gamma   90.00
#
_symmetry.space_group_name_H-M   'P 1'
#
loop_
_entity.id
_entity.type
_entity.pdbx_description
1 polymer ?
#
loop_
_entity_poly.entity_id
_entity_poly.type
_entity_poly.pdbx_seq_one_letter_code
_entity_poly.pdbx_strand_id
1 'polypeptide(L)'
;MTKFATGGMFFVELILPFLIFCPRRLRFFSGFGILLLQSCILITGNYNWFNLQTMLLCLPLFDDAAMRKILPRRLARLLQSHARNQAPRRVVTAVVNSLALLIVFCSLVRMDERFGGSPPEAAQAVDGLIEPLHIVSAYGLFAVMTTERDEIVIEGSNDGAEWRDYEFRYKPGDVARPPRWNIPHQPRLDWQMWFAALEDPQGLQWFSRFLERLLENEPTVTALLERNPFPDKPPIYMRAQFYDYTYAGSDKKAEGRWWDRRPLGLYFPAVGLKGE
;
A
#
# COMPACT_ATOMS: atom_id res chain seq x y z
N MET A 1 8.35 16.06 14.14
CA MET A 1 8.99 14.92 13.47
C MET A 1 8.43 14.66 12.08
N THR A 2 7.13 14.61 11.89
CA THR A 2 6.48 14.33 10.58
C THR A 2 6.92 15.25 9.43
N LYS A 3 7.02 16.56 9.65
CA LYS A 3 7.47 17.51 8.61
C LYS A 3 8.89 17.23 8.08
N PHE A 4 9.81 16.82 8.94
CA PHE A 4 11.17 16.44 8.53
C PHE A 4 11.20 15.13 7.75
N ALA A 5 10.40 14.14 8.17
CA ALA A 5 10.26 12.88 7.45
C ALA A 5 9.66 13.11 6.04
N THR A 6 8.62 13.92 5.94
CA THR A 6 8.01 14.32 4.65
C THR A 6 9.00 15.06 3.76
N GLY A 7 9.75 16.04 4.30
CA GLY A 7 10.78 16.75 3.54
C GLY A 7 11.90 15.83 3.05
N GLY A 8 12.34 14.89 3.89
CA GLY A 8 13.31 13.87 3.52
C GLY A 8 12.80 12.93 2.42
N MET A 9 11.54 12.51 2.52
CA MET A 9 10.89 11.69 1.49
C MET A 9 10.86 12.44 0.14
N PHE A 10 10.39 13.70 0.10
CA PHE A 10 10.39 14.50 -1.13
C PHE A 10 11.79 14.69 -1.71
N PHE A 11 12.80 14.91 -0.87
CA PHE A 11 14.17 14.99 -1.34
C PHE A 11 14.61 13.69 -2.03
N VAL A 12 14.33 12.54 -1.42
CA VAL A 12 14.70 11.24 -1.98
C VAL A 12 13.90 10.92 -3.25
N GLU A 13 12.61 11.25 -3.30
CA GLU A 13 11.76 10.88 -4.43
C GLU A 13 11.82 11.87 -5.60
N LEU A 14 12.04 13.17 -5.35
CA LEU A 14 12.02 14.18 -6.38
C LEU A 14 13.42 14.61 -6.86
N ILE A 15 14.45 14.46 -6.03
CA ILE A 15 15.80 14.95 -6.36
C ILE A 15 16.76 13.79 -6.65
N LEU A 16 16.81 12.78 -5.79
CA LEU A 16 17.77 11.70 -5.96
C LEU A 16 17.63 10.91 -7.27
N PRO A 17 16.43 10.69 -7.86
CA PRO A 17 16.33 9.98 -9.14
C PRO A 17 17.10 10.63 -10.29
N PHE A 18 17.26 11.94 -10.29
CA PHE A 18 18.06 12.63 -11.31
C PHE A 18 19.56 12.34 -11.13
N LEU A 19 20.01 12.07 -9.92
CA LEU A 19 21.42 11.78 -9.64
C LEU A 19 21.86 10.39 -10.10
N ILE A 20 20.93 9.50 -10.47
CA ILE A 20 21.27 8.17 -11.04
C ILE A 20 22.05 8.28 -12.36
N PHE A 21 21.85 9.39 -13.10
CA PHE A 21 22.55 9.67 -14.35
C PHE A 21 23.88 10.40 -14.14
N CYS A 22 24.21 10.76 -12.91
CA CYS A 22 25.41 11.48 -12.55
C CYS A 22 26.64 10.56 -12.37
N PRO A 23 27.87 11.12 -12.23
CA PRO A 23 29.06 10.36 -11.94
C PRO A 23 28.92 9.47 -10.70
N ARG A 24 29.74 8.42 -10.64
CA ARG A 24 29.73 7.32 -9.67
C ARG A 24 29.34 7.69 -8.24
N ARG A 25 29.93 8.78 -7.69
CA ARG A 25 29.69 9.17 -6.31
C ARG A 25 28.26 9.64 -6.07
N LEU A 26 27.73 10.47 -6.96
CA LEU A 26 26.34 10.97 -6.88
C LEU A 26 25.34 9.86 -7.15
N ARG A 27 25.61 8.99 -8.12
CA ARG A 27 24.80 7.81 -8.41
C ARG A 27 24.71 6.86 -7.21
N PHE A 28 25.82 6.62 -6.51
CA PHE A 28 25.83 5.81 -5.29
C PHE A 28 25.06 6.48 -4.15
N PHE A 29 25.23 7.79 -3.99
CA PHE A 29 24.46 8.55 -3.00
C PHE A 29 22.95 8.42 -3.24
N SER A 30 22.52 8.56 -4.51
CA SER A 30 21.12 8.32 -4.93
C SER A 30 20.67 6.90 -4.57
N GLY A 31 21.42 5.88 -4.99
CA GLY A 31 21.09 4.48 -4.71
C GLY A 31 20.95 4.19 -3.22
N PHE A 32 21.87 4.67 -2.40
CA PHE A 32 21.79 4.51 -0.94
C PHE A 32 20.62 5.28 -0.32
N GLY A 33 20.32 6.49 -0.77
CA GLY A 33 19.18 7.27 -0.29
C GLY A 33 17.85 6.59 -0.59
N ILE A 34 17.68 6.08 -1.82
CA ILE A 34 16.47 5.32 -2.21
C ILE A 34 16.37 4.02 -1.39
N LEU A 35 17.46 3.26 -1.26
CA LEU A 35 17.46 2.03 -0.45
C LEU A 35 17.13 2.30 1.02
N LEU A 36 17.63 3.39 1.59
CA LEU A 36 17.32 3.79 2.96
C LEU A 36 15.83 4.12 3.12
N LEU A 37 15.27 4.93 2.21
CA LEU A 37 13.84 5.27 2.23
C LEU A 37 12.97 4.01 2.12
N GLN A 38 13.27 3.13 1.15
CA GLN A 38 12.53 1.89 0.97
C GLN A 38 12.64 0.95 2.19
N SER A 39 13.80 0.92 2.84
CA SER A 39 13.98 0.18 4.10
C SER A 39 13.15 0.76 5.23
N CYS A 40 13.10 2.09 5.36
CA CYS A 40 12.25 2.76 6.35
C CYS A 40 10.77 2.45 6.11
N ILE A 41 10.30 2.52 4.85
CA ILE A 41 8.92 2.19 4.49
C ILE A 41 8.64 0.71 4.78
N LEU A 42 9.55 -0.20 4.46
CA LEU A 42 9.39 -1.64 4.72
C LEU A 42 9.29 -1.96 6.21
N ILE A 43 9.98 -1.21 7.07
CA ILE A 43 9.96 -1.40 8.54
C ILE A 43 8.74 -0.71 9.18
N THR A 44 8.13 0.28 8.53
CA THR A 44 7.02 1.07 9.09
C THR A 44 5.68 0.82 8.41
N GLY A 45 5.67 0.13 7.27
CA GLY A 45 4.47 -0.11 6.47
C GLY A 45 4.40 -1.54 5.92
N ASN A 46 3.29 -1.88 5.26
CA ASN A 46 3.00 -3.21 4.71
C ASN A 46 2.96 -3.22 3.17
N TYR A 47 3.86 -2.51 2.53
CA TYR A 47 3.94 -2.43 1.07
C TYR A 47 4.83 -3.50 0.43
N ASN A 48 5.51 -4.27 1.23
CA ASN A 48 6.43 -5.40 0.98
C ASN A 48 6.99 -5.54 -0.44
N TRP A 49 6.16 -5.99 -1.37
CA TRP A 49 6.57 -6.31 -2.73
C TRP A 49 7.16 -5.09 -3.47
N PHE A 50 6.48 -3.96 -3.42
CA PHE A 50 6.93 -2.74 -4.12
C PHE A 50 8.26 -2.22 -3.56
N ASN A 51 8.44 -2.27 -2.25
CA ASN A 51 9.70 -1.90 -1.62
C ASN A 51 10.85 -2.79 -2.09
N LEU A 52 10.64 -4.12 -2.07
CA LEU A 52 11.64 -5.08 -2.53
C LEU A 52 11.96 -4.91 -4.01
N GLN A 53 10.96 -4.70 -4.85
CA GLN A 53 11.14 -4.44 -6.28
C GLN A 53 11.96 -3.18 -6.52
N THR A 54 11.64 -2.08 -5.82
CA THR A 54 12.41 -0.83 -5.94
C THR A 54 13.85 -1.01 -5.47
N MET A 55 14.07 -1.75 -4.37
CA MET A 55 15.43 -2.08 -3.89
C MET A 55 16.22 -2.90 -4.94
N LEU A 56 15.58 -3.88 -5.59
CA LEU A 56 16.21 -4.65 -6.66
C LEU A 56 16.58 -3.78 -7.86
N LEU A 57 15.70 -2.83 -8.23
CA LEU A 57 15.97 -1.88 -9.31
C LEU A 57 17.11 -0.89 -8.98
N CYS A 58 17.47 -0.73 -7.70
CA CYS A 58 18.63 0.07 -7.30
C CYS A 58 19.98 -0.69 -7.48
N LEU A 59 19.99 -2.02 -7.61
CA LEU A 59 21.24 -2.79 -7.72
C LEU A 59 22.11 -2.38 -8.91
N PRO A 60 21.57 -2.13 -10.13
CA PRO A 60 22.36 -1.67 -11.28
C PRO A 60 23.03 -0.30 -11.09
N LEU A 61 22.62 0.49 -10.07
CA LEU A 61 23.27 1.77 -9.76
C LEU A 61 24.68 1.58 -9.20
N PHE A 62 24.95 0.42 -8.62
CA PHE A 62 26.24 0.06 -8.06
C PHE A 62 27.09 -0.69 -9.08
N ASP A 63 28.34 -0.29 -9.21
CA ASP A 63 29.26 -0.96 -10.12
C ASP A 63 29.79 -2.30 -9.57
N ASP A 64 30.37 -3.11 -10.44
CA ASP A 64 30.94 -4.41 -10.10
C ASP A 64 31.98 -4.32 -8.97
N ALA A 65 32.75 -3.22 -8.90
CA ALA A 65 33.77 -3.04 -7.89
C ALA A 65 33.15 -2.84 -6.47
N ALA A 66 31.99 -2.17 -6.40
CA ALA A 66 31.25 -2.02 -5.15
C ALA A 66 30.55 -3.34 -4.80
N MET A 67 29.88 -3.98 -5.78
CA MET A 67 29.17 -5.24 -5.56
C MET A 67 30.09 -6.36 -5.09
N ARG A 68 31.32 -6.45 -5.62
CA ARG A 68 32.33 -7.44 -5.19
C ARG A 68 32.75 -7.30 -3.73
N LYS A 69 32.65 -6.11 -3.13
CA LYS A 69 32.97 -5.90 -1.71
C LYS A 69 31.89 -6.43 -0.78
N ILE A 70 30.64 -6.47 -1.26
CA ILE A 70 29.47 -6.86 -0.46
C ILE A 70 29.14 -8.33 -0.66
N LEU A 71 29.31 -8.85 -1.89
CA LEU A 71 28.95 -10.23 -2.23
C LEU A 71 29.90 -11.24 -1.62
N PRO A 72 29.37 -12.41 -1.15
CA PRO A 72 30.21 -13.52 -0.74
C PRO A 72 31.18 -13.92 -1.86
N ARG A 73 32.41 -14.26 -1.49
CA ARG A 73 33.50 -14.60 -2.44
C ARG A 73 33.12 -15.70 -3.46
N ARG A 74 32.25 -16.63 -3.09
CA ARG A 74 31.75 -17.68 -3.98
C ARG A 74 30.87 -17.11 -5.10
N LEU A 75 29.93 -16.24 -4.76
CA LEU A 75 29.03 -15.59 -5.71
C LEU A 75 29.78 -14.61 -6.61
N ALA A 76 30.70 -13.82 -6.04
CA ALA A 76 31.55 -12.89 -6.81
C ALA A 76 32.37 -13.61 -7.88
N ARG A 77 32.88 -14.82 -7.59
CA ARG A 77 33.62 -15.66 -8.56
C ARG A 77 32.73 -16.20 -9.69
N LEU A 78 31.49 -16.63 -9.37
CA LEU A 78 30.54 -17.09 -10.38
C LEU A 78 30.16 -15.99 -11.36
N LEU A 79 29.93 -14.78 -10.86
CA LEU A 79 29.62 -13.60 -11.71
C LEU A 79 30.80 -13.20 -12.60
N GLN A 80 32.05 -13.33 -12.13
CA GLN A 80 33.23 -13.04 -12.94
C GLN A 80 33.39 -13.97 -14.15
N SER A 81 33.01 -15.25 -14.02
CA SER A 81 33.14 -16.21 -15.11
C SER A 81 32.21 -15.92 -16.29
N HIS A 82 31.13 -15.14 -16.06
CA HIS A 82 30.14 -14.78 -17.09
C HIS A 82 30.31 -13.36 -17.64
N ALA A 83 31.14 -12.52 -17.02
CA ALA A 83 31.40 -11.15 -17.46
C ALA A 83 32.37 -11.15 -18.64
N ARG A 84 31.92 -11.63 -19.80
CA ARG A 84 32.58 -11.37 -21.06
C ARG A 84 32.33 -9.91 -21.43
N ASN A 85 33.40 -9.11 -21.51
CA ASN A 85 33.40 -7.74 -22.09
C ASN A 85 33.07 -7.83 -23.57
N GLN A 86 31.84 -8.04 -23.94
CA GLN A 86 31.35 -7.87 -25.29
C GLN A 86 30.82 -6.45 -25.40
N ALA A 87 31.46 -5.64 -26.25
CA ALA A 87 30.89 -4.35 -26.64
C ALA A 87 29.46 -4.59 -27.17
N PRO A 88 28.47 -3.79 -26.71
CA PRO A 88 27.10 -3.98 -27.18
C PRO A 88 27.06 -3.85 -28.71
N ARG A 89 26.39 -4.80 -29.35
CA ARG A 89 26.20 -4.74 -30.80
C ARG A 89 25.45 -3.44 -31.13
N ARG A 90 25.88 -2.71 -32.18
CA ARG A 90 25.27 -1.42 -32.60
C ARG A 90 23.74 -1.51 -32.72
N VAL A 91 23.23 -2.64 -33.21
CA VAL A 91 21.79 -2.91 -33.31
C VAL A 91 21.12 -2.93 -31.93
N VAL A 92 21.72 -3.60 -30.94
CA VAL A 92 21.17 -3.65 -29.55
C VAL A 92 21.14 -2.25 -28.94
N THR A 93 22.21 -1.47 -29.12
CA THR A 93 22.27 -0.09 -28.65
C THR A 93 21.19 0.78 -29.29
N ALA A 94 21.00 0.65 -30.63
CA ALA A 94 19.95 1.39 -31.32
C ALA A 94 18.55 1.04 -30.81
N VAL A 95 18.24 -0.25 -30.63
CA VAL A 95 16.95 -0.71 -30.11
C VAL A 95 16.71 -0.18 -28.69
N VAL A 96 17.71 -0.29 -27.80
CA VAL A 96 17.59 0.20 -26.41
C VAL A 96 17.38 1.72 -26.39
N ASN A 97 18.12 2.48 -27.20
CA ASN A 97 17.95 3.94 -27.27
C ASN A 97 16.57 4.32 -27.83
N SER A 98 16.07 3.64 -28.85
CA SER A 98 14.73 3.89 -29.40
C SER A 98 13.65 3.60 -28.40
N LEU A 99 13.76 2.49 -27.66
CA LEU A 99 12.83 2.15 -26.59
C LEU A 99 12.87 3.18 -25.46
N ALA A 100 14.07 3.61 -25.05
CA ALA A 100 14.22 4.64 -24.01
C ALA A 100 13.57 5.96 -24.44
N LEU A 101 13.77 6.40 -25.69
CA LEU A 101 13.14 7.60 -26.24
C LEU A 101 11.61 7.47 -26.26
N LEU A 102 11.09 6.31 -26.67
CA LEU A 102 9.65 6.05 -26.66
C LEU A 102 9.07 6.10 -25.25
N ILE A 103 9.73 5.48 -24.27
CA ILE A 103 9.30 5.51 -22.86
C ILE A 103 9.28 6.95 -22.34
N VAL A 104 10.34 7.72 -22.58
CA VAL A 104 10.40 9.12 -22.16
C VAL A 104 9.30 9.95 -22.83
N PHE A 105 9.08 9.78 -24.12
CA PHE A 105 8.04 10.47 -24.86
C PHE A 105 6.63 10.19 -24.26
N CYS A 106 6.25 8.92 -24.11
CA CYS A 106 4.96 8.56 -23.55
C CYS A 106 4.82 8.96 -22.08
N SER A 107 5.91 8.92 -21.29
CA SER A 107 5.90 9.44 -19.92
C SER A 107 5.61 10.93 -19.87
N LEU A 108 6.16 11.72 -20.80
CA LEU A 108 5.89 13.15 -20.89
C LEU A 108 4.45 13.44 -21.32
N VAL A 109 3.90 12.67 -22.27
CA VAL A 109 2.49 12.78 -22.68
C VAL A 109 1.56 12.54 -21.47
N ARG A 110 1.73 11.44 -20.76
CA ARG A 110 0.92 11.11 -19.59
C ARG A 110 1.11 12.09 -18.42
N MET A 111 2.31 12.64 -18.28
CA MET A 111 2.59 13.65 -17.28
C MET A 111 1.87 14.97 -17.60
N ASP A 112 1.85 15.40 -18.86
CA ASP A 112 1.12 16.59 -19.31
C ASP A 112 -0.39 16.44 -19.01
N GLU A 113 -1.00 15.32 -19.40
CA GLU A 113 -2.41 15.00 -19.08
C GLU A 113 -2.68 15.03 -17.57
N ARG A 114 -1.76 14.50 -16.76
CA ARG A 114 -1.90 14.46 -15.31
C ARG A 114 -1.90 15.84 -14.68
N PHE A 115 -1.20 16.81 -15.28
CA PHE A 115 -1.21 18.22 -14.86
C PHE A 115 -2.31 19.06 -15.52
N GLY A 116 -3.27 18.43 -16.21
CA GLY A 116 -4.40 19.09 -16.84
C GLY A 116 -4.09 19.68 -18.21
N GLY A 117 -2.96 19.30 -18.81
CA GLY A 117 -2.63 19.62 -20.20
C GLY A 117 -3.45 18.79 -21.20
N SER A 118 -3.36 19.18 -22.45
CA SER A 118 -4.01 18.49 -23.58
C SER A 118 -2.95 18.21 -24.65
N PRO A 119 -2.26 17.07 -24.60
CA PRO A 119 -1.25 16.72 -25.60
C PRO A 119 -1.85 16.67 -27.01
N PRO A 120 -1.07 16.93 -28.06
CA PRO A 120 -1.52 16.79 -29.45
C PRO A 120 -2.09 15.40 -29.75
N GLU A 121 -3.13 15.31 -30.59
CA GLU A 121 -3.78 14.05 -30.98
C GLU A 121 -2.79 12.98 -31.46
N ALA A 122 -1.79 13.39 -32.25
CA ALA A 122 -0.74 12.49 -32.73
C ALA A 122 0.09 11.87 -31.58
N ALA A 123 0.33 12.63 -30.49
CA ALA A 123 1.05 12.13 -29.32
C ALA A 123 0.19 11.14 -28.52
N GLN A 124 -1.10 11.45 -28.35
CA GLN A 124 -2.07 10.55 -27.71
C GLN A 124 -2.24 9.25 -28.52
N ALA A 125 -2.27 9.33 -29.87
CA ALA A 125 -2.35 8.15 -30.71
C ALA A 125 -1.14 7.21 -30.55
N VAL A 126 0.08 7.77 -30.42
CA VAL A 126 1.29 6.97 -30.16
C VAL A 126 1.24 6.33 -28.77
N ASP A 127 0.81 7.07 -27.74
CA ASP A 127 0.66 6.53 -26.38
C ASP A 127 -0.39 5.41 -26.33
N GLY A 128 -1.54 5.59 -26.99
CA GLY A 128 -2.61 4.60 -27.09
C GLY A 128 -2.17 3.31 -27.80
N LEU A 129 -1.26 3.36 -28.77
CA LEU A 129 -0.72 2.15 -29.42
C LEU A 129 0.11 1.27 -28.47
N ILE A 130 0.78 1.87 -27.50
CA ILE A 130 1.62 1.12 -26.55
C ILE A 130 0.95 0.87 -25.20
N GLU A 131 -0.21 1.48 -24.94
CA GLU A 131 -0.97 1.29 -23.70
C GLU A 131 -1.22 -0.19 -23.37
N PRO A 132 -1.61 -1.07 -24.31
CA PRO A 132 -1.84 -2.49 -24.03
C PRO A 132 -0.58 -3.24 -23.56
N LEU A 133 0.60 -2.70 -23.83
CA LEU A 133 1.87 -3.28 -23.41
C LEU A 133 2.25 -2.92 -21.97
N HIS A 134 1.54 -1.98 -21.33
CA HIS A 134 1.79 -1.48 -19.98
C HIS A 134 3.24 -1.08 -19.69
N ILE A 135 3.99 -0.63 -20.72
CA ILE A 135 5.40 -0.21 -20.60
C ILE A 135 5.51 1.11 -19.83
N VAL A 136 4.54 2.00 -20.02
CA VAL A 136 4.39 3.26 -19.27
C VAL A 136 3.03 3.24 -18.58
N SER A 137 2.98 3.62 -17.32
CA SER A 137 1.74 3.67 -16.56
C SER A 137 1.68 4.93 -15.71
N ALA A 138 0.51 5.56 -15.67
CA ALA A 138 0.20 6.66 -14.75
C ALA A 138 -0.30 6.14 -13.39
N TYR A 139 -0.32 4.83 -13.19
CA TYR A 139 -0.75 4.23 -11.93
C TYR A 139 0.22 4.61 -10.80
N GLY A 140 -0.33 5.18 -9.75
CA GLY A 140 0.38 5.45 -8.51
C GLY A 140 -0.36 4.83 -7.35
N LEU A 141 0.32 3.99 -6.56
CA LEU A 141 -0.24 3.44 -5.35
C LEU A 141 -0.50 4.58 -4.35
N PHE A 142 -1.72 4.70 -3.84
CA PHE A 142 -2.11 5.78 -2.92
C PHE A 142 -1.86 7.20 -3.48
N ALA A 143 -2.14 7.40 -4.76
CA ALA A 143 -2.01 8.69 -5.41
C ALA A 143 -2.89 9.79 -4.75
N VAL A 144 -4.00 9.38 -4.13
CA VAL A 144 -4.85 10.24 -3.30
C VAL A 144 -4.97 9.62 -1.92
N MET A 145 -4.59 10.38 -0.89
CA MET A 145 -4.69 9.97 0.50
C MET A 145 -5.69 10.86 1.23
N THR A 146 -6.56 10.24 2.03
CA THR A 146 -7.44 10.97 2.95
C THR A 146 -6.65 11.45 4.15
N THR A 147 -7.02 12.62 4.69
CA THR A 147 -6.47 13.15 5.95
C THR A 147 -7.21 12.63 7.17
N GLU A 148 -8.37 12.04 6.96
CA GLU A 148 -9.25 11.45 7.96
C GLU A 148 -9.05 9.94 7.98
N ARG A 149 -9.31 9.34 9.13
CA ARG A 149 -9.23 7.90 9.31
C ARG A 149 -10.59 7.35 9.66
N ASP A 150 -11.35 7.06 8.64
CA ASP A 150 -12.65 6.44 8.77
C ASP A 150 -12.50 4.93 9.02
N GLU A 151 -13.28 4.43 9.97
CA GLU A 151 -13.27 3.02 10.38
C GLU A 151 -14.69 2.46 10.52
N ILE A 152 -14.86 1.23 10.08
CA ILE A 152 -16.12 0.50 10.19
C ILE A 152 -16.05 -0.40 11.43
N VAL A 153 -17.01 -0.27 12.33
CA VAL A 153 -17.20 -1.17 13.49
C VAL A 153 -18.41 -2.05 13.21
N ILE A 154 -18.18 -3.36 13.16
CA ILE A 154 -19.24 -4.35 12.97
C ILE A 154 -19.78 -4.77 14.34
N GLU A 155 -21.08 -4.75 14.48
CA GLU A 155 -21.77 -5.07 15.72
C GLU A 155 -22.82 -6.16 15.49
N GLY A 156 -22.91 -7.08 16.43
CA GLY A 156 -23.97 -8.09 16.48
C GLY A 156 -24.90 -7.87 17.67
N SER A 157 -26.15 -8.34 17.55
CA SER A 157 -27.17 -8.29 18.60
C SER A 157 -28.10 -9.49 18.53
N ASN A 158 -28.62 -9.90 19.69
CA ASN A 158 -29.68 -10.93 19.83
C ASN A 158 -31.09 -10.36 19.98
N ASP A 159 -31.22 -9.08 20.34
CA ASP A 159 -32.49 -8.41 20.66
C ASP A 159 -32.72 -7.11 19.90
N GLY A 160 -31.72 -6.67 19.11
CA GLY A 160 -31.74 -5.40 18.40
C GLY A 160 -31.49 -4.16 19.27
N ALA A 161 -31.31 -4.34 20.59
CA ALA A 161 -31.10 -3.28 21.56
C ALA A 161 -29.66 -3.26 22.09
N GLU A 162 -29.16 -4.38 22.57
CA GLU A 162 -27.77 -4.53 23.01
C GLU A 162 -26.89 -4.97 21.85
N TRP A 163 -25.89 -4.15 21.52
CA TRP A 163 -24.95 -4.38 20.43
C TRP A 163 -23.55 -4.64 20.97
N ARG A 164 -22.86 -5.64 20.40
CA ARG A 164 -21.51 -6.05 20.79
C ARG A 164 -20.58 -6.02 19.61
N ASP A 165 -19.41 -5.38 19.78
CA ASP A 165 -18.42 -5.17 18.73
C ASP A 165 -17.65 -6.45 18.40
N TYR A 166 -17.51 -6.75 17.11
CA TYR A 166 -16.54 -7.70 16.59
C TYR A 166 -15.18 -7.01 16.47
N GLU A 167 -14.16 -7.57 17.11
CA GLU A 167 -12.83 -6.99 17.10
C GLU A 167 -11.94 -7.61 16.04
N PHE A 168 -11.31 -6.77 15.25
CA PHE A 168 -10.32 -7.16 14.26
C PHE A 168 -8.92 -7.22 14.88
N ARG A 169 -7.98 -7.93 14.24
CA ARG A 169 -6.65 -8.17 14.82
C ARG A 169 -5.79 -6.92 14.86
N TYR A 170 -5.79 -6.13 13.81
CA TYR A 170 -4.85 -5.00 13.64
C TYR A 170 -5.51 -3.65 13.40
N LYS A 171 -6.69 -3.60 12.77
CA LYS A 171 -7.38 -2.32 12.60
C LYS A 171 -7.86 -1.74 13.93
N PRO A 172 -8.01 -0.41 14.06
CA PRO A 172 -8.65 0.20 15.22
C PRO A 172 -10.05 -0.35 15.48
N GLY A 173 -10.38 -0.51 16.74
CA GLY A 173 -11.67 -0.97 17.22
C GLY A 173 -11.89 -0.41 18.62
N ASP A 174 -11.60 -1.18 19.68
CA ASP A 174 -11.65 -0.69 21.04
C ASP A 174 -10.70 0.50 21.24
N VAL A 175 -11.24 1.59 21.78
CA VAL A 175 -10.50 2.84 22.00
C VAL A 175 -9.35 2.72 23.00
N ALA A 176 -9.39 1.73 23.88
CA ALA A 176 -8.33 1.44 24.84
C ALA A 176 -7.21 0.57 24.25
N ARG A 177 -7.41 -0.02 23.07
CA ARG A 177 -6.44 -0.93 22.49
C ARG A 177 -5.36 -0.17 21.71
N PRO A 178 -4.05 -0.33 22.06
CA PRO A 178 -2.97 0.30 21.30
C PRO A 178 -2.86 -0.26 19.88
N PRO A 179 -2.34 0.55 18.94
CA PRO A 179 -1.98 0.05 17.62
C PRO A 179 -1.01 -1.12 17.73
N ARG A 180 -1.28 -2.21 17.04
CA ARG A 180 -0.40 -3.38 17.01
C ARG A 180 0.60 -3.27 15.87
N TRP A 181 1.77 -3.84 16.11
CA TRP A 181 2.78 -4.00 15.07
C TRP A 181 2.36 -5.12 14.11
N ASN A 182 2.10 -4.77 12.85
CA ASN A 182 1.56 -5.68 11.83
C ASN A 182 2.54 -5.96 10.67
N ILE A 183 3.82 -5.61 10.85
CA ILE A 183 4.85 -5.81 9.84
C ILE A 183 5.52 -7.18 10.06
N PRO A 184 5.86 -7.91 9.00
CA PRO A 184 5.83 -7.55 7.57
C PRO A 184 4.51 -7.85 6.85
N HIS A 185 3.47 -8.32 7.53
CA HIS A 185 2.23 -8.74 6.88
C HIS A 185 1.00 -8.32 7.68
N GLN A 186 0.13 -7.55 7.03
CA GLN A 186 -1.21 -7.26 7.53
C GLN A 186 -2.20 -8.29 6.95
N PRO A 187 -3.06 -8.93 7.78
CA PRO A 187 -4.09 -9.83 7.30
C PRO A 187 -5.00 -9.15 6.28
N ARG A 188 -5.37 -9.91 5.24
CA ARG A 188 -6.16 -9.38 4.14
C ARG A 188 -7.49 -8.77 4.58
N LEU A 189 -8.16 -9.37 5.58
CA LEU A 189 -9.44 -8.87 6.06
C LEU A 189 -9.30 -7.47 6.69
N ASP A 190 -8.31 -7.25 7.58
CA ASP A 190 -8.04 -5.94 8.18
C ASP A 190 -7.74 -4.89 7.10
N TRP A 191 -6.99 -5.29 6.07
CA TRP A 191 -6.66 -4.45 4.92
C TRP A 191 -7.91 -4.11 4.08
N GLN A 192 -8.75 -5.10 3.78
CA GLN A 192 -10.00 -4.89 3.03
C GLN A 192 -10.99 -3.99 3.77
N MET A 193 -11.07 -4.09 5.10
CA MET A 193 -11.92 -3.23 5.90
C MET A 193 -11.52 -1.76 5.83
N TRP A 194 -10.22 -1.48 5.71
CA TRP A 194 -9.76 -0.11 5.48
C TRP A 194 -10.21 0.42 4.11
N PHE A 195 -10.12 -0.36 3.05
CA PHE A 195 -10.65 0.03 1.73
C PHE A 195 -12.17 0.19 1.76
N ALA A 196 -12.88 -0.71 2.43
CA ALA A 196 -14.32 -0.61 2.57
C ALA A 196 -14.77 0.72 3.18
N ALA A 197 -14.00 1.26 4.13
CA ALA A 197 -14.30 2.56 4.73
C ALA A 197 -14.15 3.75 3.76
N LEU A 198 -13.53 3.54 2.58
CA LEU A 198 -13.38 4.56 1.52
C LEU A 198 -14.42 4.43 0.41
N GLU A 199 -15.29 3.42 0.47
CA GLU A 199 -16.24 3.08 -0.58
C GLU A 199 -17.69 3.05 -0.05
N ASP A 200 -18.66 3.16 -0.96
CA ASP A 200 -20.08 2.98 -0.62
C ASP A 200 -20.37 1.48 -0.35
N PRO A 201 -20.99 1.15 0.79
CA PRO A 201 -21.31 -0.23 1.15
C PRO A 201 -22.21 -0.94 0.13
N GLN A 202 -23.04 -0.21 -0.62
CA GLN A 202 -23.96 -0.79 -1.61
C GLN A 202 -23.23 -1.43 -2.79
N GLY A 203 -22.01 -0.98 -3.12
CA GLY A 203 -21.17 -1.55 -4.16
C GLY A 203 -20.35 -2.77 -3.72
N LEU A 204 -20.26 -3.04 -2.42
CA LEU A 204 -19.33 -4.02 -1.84
C LEU A 204 -20.01 -5.39 -1.59
N GLN A 205 -20.18 -6.19 -2.62
CA GLN A 205 -20.79 -7.54 -2.49
C GLN A 205 -20.06 -8.44 -1.49
N TRP A 206 -18.73 -8.31 -1.36
CA TRP A 206 -17.96 -9.11 -0.41
C TRP A 206 -18.29 -8.75 1.03
N PHE A 207 -18.61 -7.47 1.32
CA PHE A 207 -18.93 -7.01 2.66
C PHE A 207 -20.28 -7.59 3.14
N SER A 208 -21.29 -7.58 2.29
CA SER A 208 -22.58 -8.21 2.60
C SER A 208 -22.40 -9.71 2.87
N ARG A 209 -21.65 -10.43 2.02
CA ARG A 209 -21.34 -11.85 2.24
C ARG A 209 -20.55 -12.08 3.53
N PHE A 210 -19.66 -11.17 3.89
CA PHE A 210 -18.93 -11.26 5.15
C PHE A 210 -19.87 -11.16 6.34
N LEU A 211 -20.84 -10.21 6.33
CA LEU A 211 -21.86 -10.10 7.38
C LEU A 211 -22.74 -11.35 7.47
N GLU A 212 -23.16 -11.91 6.32
CA GLU A 212 -23.91 -13.19 6.28
C GLU A 212 -23.13 -14.33 6.94
N ARG A 213 -21.85 -14.49 6.65
CA ARG A 213 -21.01 -15.51 7.27
C ARG A 213 -20.79 -15.29 8.78
N LEU A 214 -20.77 -14.06 9.24
CA LEU A 214 -20.74 -13.76 10.67
C LEU A 214 -22.08 -14.07 11.35
N LEU A 215 -23.22 -13.82 10.68
CA LEU A 215 -24.55 -14.22 11.15
C LEU A 215 -24.71 -15.76 11.24
N GLU A 216 -24.05 -16.50 10.34
CA GLU A 216 -23.98 -17.96 10.40
C GLU A 216 -22.97 -18.49 11.45
N ASN A 217 -22.20 -17.59 12.05
CA ASN A 217 -21.07 -17.91 12.93
C ASN A 217 -20.05 -18.87 12.28
N GLU A 218 -19.81 -18.68 10.97
CA GLU A 218 -18.90 -19.55 10.19
C GLU A 218 -17.50 -19.58 10.81
N PRO A 219 -17.00 -20.76 11.26
CA PRO A 219 -15.75 -20.85 12.01
C PRO A 219 -14.53 -20.33 11.26
N THR A 220 -14.46 -20.55 9.93
CA THR A 220 -13.34 -20.10 9.10
C THR A 220 -13.28 -18.58 8.98
N VAL A 221 -14.42 -17.90 9.08
CA VAL A 221 -14.53 -16.44 9.02
C VAL A 221 -14.31 -15.82 10.39
N THR A 222 -14.93 -16.35 11.44
CA THR A 222 -14.77 -15.85 12.82
C THR A 222 -13.34 -16.02 13.32
N ALA A 223 -12.60 -17.07 12.85
CA ALA A 223 -11.19 -17.27 13.15
C ALA A 223 -10.27 -16.17 12.56
N LEU A 224 -10.72 -15.36 11.61
CA LEU A 224 -9.96 -14.22 11.09
C LEU A 224 -9.97 -13.02 12.04
N LEU A 225 -10.95 -12.97 12.95
CA LEU A 225 -11.12 -11.89 13.92
C LEU A 225 -10.23 -12.10 15.15
N GLU A 226 -10.03 -11.05 15.91
CA GLU A 226 -9.40 -11.12 17.24
C GLU A 226 -10.38 -11.64 18.28
N ARG A 227 -11.62 -11.14 18.23
CA ARG A 227 -12.68 -11.53 19.16
C ARG A 227 -14.02 -11.62 18.44
N ASN A 228 -14.65 -12.76 18.60
CA ASN A 228 -16.04 -13.00 18.28
C ASN A 228 -16.86 -12.84 19.58
N PRO A 229 -17.78 -11.86 19.69
CA PRO A 229 -18.59 -11.67 20.90
C PRO A 229 -19.73 -12.70 21.03
N PHE A 230 -19.92 -13.58 20.04
CA PHE A 230 -20.96 -14.61 19.98
C PHE A 230 -20.38 -16.02 19.70
N PRO A 231 -19.47 -16.54 20.55
CA PRO A 231 -18.78 -17.80 20.27
C PRO A 231 -19.72 -19.01 20.27
N ASP A 232 -20.72 -19.04 21.13
CA ASP A 232 -21.58 -20.21 21.34
C ASP A 232 -22.85 -20.20 20.50
N LYS A 233 -23.42 -19.02 20.27
CA LYS A 233 -24.66 -18.83 19.50
C LYS A 233 -24.55 -17.61 18.61
N PRO A 234 -24.82 -17.74 17.29
CA PRO A 234 -24.74 -16.63 16.37
C PRO A 234 -25.72 -15.49 16.76
N PRO A 235 -25.40 -14.24 16.42
CA PRO A 235 -26.31 -13.12 16.65
C PRO A 235 -27.50 -13.21 15.70
N ILE A 236 -28.64 -12.64 16.10
CA ILE A 236 -29.84 -12.56 15.25
C ILE A 236 -29.72 -11.41 14.27
N TYR A 237 -29.12 -10.31 14.71
CA TYR A 237 -28.94 -9.09 13.91
C TYR A 237 -27.49 -8.68 13.84
N MET A 238 -27.11 -8.11 12.71
CA MET A 238 -25.82 -7.44 12.52
C MET A 238 -26.02 -6.07 11.88
N ARG A 239 -25.16 -5.13 12.25
CA ARG A 239 -25.05 -3.83 11.61
C ARG A 239 -23.59 -3.39 11.55
N ALA A 240 -23.31 -2.35 10.78
CA ALA A 240 -22.00 -1.72 10.80
C ALA A 240 -22.14 -0.22 11.05
N GLN A 241 -21.38 0.28 12.01
CA GLN A 241 -21.29 1.69 12.38
C GLN A 241 -20.06 2.32 11.71
N PHE A 242 -20.15 3.59 11.40
CA PHE A 242 -19.09 4.36 10.77
C PHE A 242 -18.56 5.42 11.74
N TYR A 243 -17.26 5.47 11.91
CA TYR A 243 -16.59 6.37 12.83
C TYR A 243 -15.37 7.02 12.21
N ASP A 244 -15.13 8.29 12.53
CA ASP A 244 -13.84 8.94 12.35
C ASP A 244 -12.97 8.67 13.59
N TYR A 245 -11.79 8.08 13.37
CA TYR A 245 -10.83 7.71 14.41
C TYR A 245 -9.63 8.66 14.37
N THR A 246 -9.28 9.20 15.52
CA THR A 246 -8.06 9.98 15.71
C THR A 246 -7.23 9.43 16.87
N TYR A 247 -5.93 9.69 16.85
CA TYR A 247 -5.09 9.34 18.01
C TYR A 247 -5.46 10.20 19.21
N ALA A 248 -5.68 9.55 20.34
CA ALA A 248 -5.92 10.24 21.60
C ALA A 248 -4.72 11.13 22.00
N GLY A 249 -5.01 12.27 22.61
CA GLY A 249 -3.99 13.16 23.19
C GLY A 249 -3.18 12.48 24.30
N SER A 250 -2.05 13.09 24.68
CA SER A 250 -1.14 12.51 25.69
C SER A 250 -1.80 12.36 27.07
N ASP A 251 -2.72 13.23 27.44
CA ASP A 251 -3.56 13.19 28.62
C ASP A 251 -4.46 11.95 28.64
N LYS A 252 -5.20 11.72 27.58
CA LYS A 252 -6.10 10.55 27.45
C LYS A 252 -5.33 9.23 27.31
N LYS A 253 -4.12 9.26 26.75
CA LYS A 253 -3.23 8.09 26.72
C LYS A 253 -2.77 7.68 28.11
N ALA A 254 -2.56 8.64 29.01
CA ALA A 254 -2.24 8.39 30.41
C ALA A 254 -3.42 7.70 31.16
N GLU A 255 -4.65 7.91 30.68
CA GLU A 255 -5.87 7.24 31.15
C GLU A 255 -6.12 5.88 30.46
N GLY A 256 -5.22 5.40 29.62
CA GLY A 256 -5.32 4.13 28.90
C GLY A 256 -6.08 4.21 27.57
N ARG A 257 -6.45 5.39 27.09
CA ARG A 257 -7.10 5.57 25.78
C ARG A 257 -6.07 5.84 24.70
N TRP A 258 -6.10 5.05 23.66
CA TRP A 258 -5.23 5.20 22.48
C TRP A 258 -5.90 5.92 21.32
N TRP A 259 -7.25 5.85 21.26
CA TRP A 259 -8.06 6.39 20.19
C TRP A 259 -9.17 7.27 20.74
N ASP A 260 -9.49 8.31 19.99
CA ASP A 260 -10.76 9.00 20.05
C ASP A 260 -11.56 8.62 18.82
N ARG A 261 -12.87 8.36 18.99
CA ARG A 261 -13.77 8.07 17.88
C ARG A 261 -14.99 8.99 17.91
N ARG A 262 -15.35 9.50 16.74
CA ARG A 262 -16.53 10.32 16.52
C ARG A 262 -17.48 9.56 15.61
N PRO A 263 -18.77 9.36 15.97
CA PRO A 263 -19.72 8.68 15.11
C PRO A 263 -20.01 9.53 13.86
N LEU A 264 -19.97 8.91 12.68
CA LEU A 264 -20.36 9.51 11.42
C LEU A 264 -21.74 9.04 10.96
N GLY A 265 -22.22 7.90 11.49
CA GLY A 265 -23.51 7.34 11.16
C GLY A 265 -23.46 5.82 10.96
N LEU A 266 -24.50 5.32 10.31
CA LEU A 266 -24.61 3.90 9.98
C LEU A 266 -23.93 3.66 8.63
N TYR A 267 -22.93 2.75 8.62
CA TYR A 267 -22.31 2.30 7.37
C TYR A 267 -23.19 1.25 6.67
N PHE A 268 -23.71 0.29 7.43
CA PHE A 268 -24.58 -0.75 6.91
C PHE A 268 -25.76 -0.96 7.88
N PRO A 269 -27.02 -0.98 7.38
CA PRO A 269 -28.18 -1.10 8.23
C PRO A 269 -28.23 -2.45 8.93
N ALA A 270 -29.07 -2.54 9.97
CA ALA A 270 -29.28 -3.79 10.69
C ALA A 270 -29.94 -4.83 9.75
N VAL A 271 -29.31 -5.98 9.66
CA VAL A 271 -29.77 -7.14 8.87
C VAL A 271 -29.78 -8.38 9.75
N GLY A 272 -30.69 -9.30 9.46
CA GLY A 272 -30.73 -10.64 10.04
C GLY A 272 -30.81 -11.67 8.91
N LEU A 273 -30.52 -12.93 9.22
CA LEU A 273 -30.80 -14.01 8.29
C LEU A 273 -32.33 -14.02 8.06
N LYS A 274 -32.75 -14.03 6.79
CA LYS A 274 -34.16 -14.25 6.48
C LYS A 274 -34.52 -15.62 7.05
N GLY A 275 -35.41 -15.63 8.06
CA GLY A 275 -35.96 -16.88 8.56
C GLY A 275 -36.62 -17.62 7.39
N GLU A 276 -36.34 -18.93 7.27
CA GLU A 276 -37.13 -19.86 6.48
C GLU A 276 -38.58 -19.86 6.93
#